data_20642863fbbfcd95e5c45ab9606e0aac
#
_entry.id   20642863fbbfcd95e5c45ab9606e0aac
#
_cell.length_a   1.000
_cell.length_b   1.000
_cell.length_c   1.000
_cell.angle_alpha   90.00
_cell.angle_beta   90.00
_cell.angle_gamma   90.00
#
_symmetry.space_group_name_H-M   'P 1'
#
loop_
_entity.id
_entity.type
_entity.pdbx_description
1 polymer ?
#
loop_
_entity_poly.entity_id
_entity_poly.type
_entity_poly.pdbx_seq_one_letter_code
_entity_poly.pdbx_strand_id
1 'polypeptide(L)'
;MLFTNTFNEDIQDFQAVSPQEARELLEAKDGAILFLGRETCPYCRRFAPKLATAAKTQGWTVYFLHTQNPAYSDQEIAQFREEYKVPTVPGLLHAKPSGIQVRCDSSMSEEEIVAFIQE
;
A
#
# COMPACT_ATOMS: atom_id res chain seq x y z
N MET A 1 24.47 -8.52 6.52
CA MET A 1 24.03 -8.14 6.38
C MET A 1 23.42 -7.90 6.01
N LEU A 2 22.91 -7.93 6.02
CA LEU A 2 22.32 -7.83 5.60
C LEU A 2 21.86 -7.07 5.00
N PHE A 3 22.12 -6.64 4.73
CA PHE A 3 21.73 -6.02 4.06
C PHE A 3 20.59 -5.64 3.54
N THR A 4 19.73 -5.58 3.93
CA THR A 4 18.32 -5.32 3.59
C THR A 4 18.04 -3.83 3.75
N ASN A 5 17.29 -3.27 2.81
CA ASN A 5 16.88 -1.88 2.89
C ASN A 5 16.00 -1.66 4.11
N THR A 6 16.05 -0.46 4.66
CA THR A 6 15.08 -0.05 5.69
C THR A 6 13.72 0.13 5.03
N PHE A 7 12.66 0.16 5.85
CA PHE A 7 11.32 0.44 5.35
C PHE A 7 11.28 1.77 4.60
N ASN A 8 11.93 2.80 5.13
CA ASN A 8 11.95 4.12 4.48
C ASN A 8 12.63 4.07 3.11
N GLU A 9 13.66 3.27 2.96
CA GLU A 9 14.32 3.08 1.68
C GLU A 9 13.41 2.36 0.69
N ASP A 10 12.67 1.36 1.16
CA ASP A 10 11.77 0.60 0.30
C ASP A 10 10.65 1.49 -0.26
N ILE A 11 10.12 2.40 0.56
CA ILE A 11 9.00 3.25 0.15
C ILE A 11 9.42 4.60 -0.45
N GLN A 12 10.72 4.84 -0.59
CA GLN A 12 11.21 6.17 -1.00
C GLN A 12 10.65 6.65 -2.34
N ASP A 13 10.34 5.73 -3.24
CA ASP A 13 9.80 6.07 -4.55
C ASP A 13 8.26 6.06 -4.56
N PHE A 14 7.63 5.70 -3.46
CA PHE A 14 6.18 5.75 -3.34
C PHE A 14 5.74 7.18 -3.03
N GLN A 15 4.58 7.56 -3.52
CA GLN A 15 4.04 8.89 -3.28
C GLN A 15 3.17 8.88 -2.03
N ALA A 16 3.60 9.63 -1.02
CA ALA A 16 2.86 9.73 0.25
C ALA A 16 1.56 10.51 0.02
N VAL A 17 0.47 9.97 0.58
CA VAL A 17 -0.84 10.61 0.47
C VAL A 17 -1.53 10.62 1.82
N SER A 18 -2.45 11.57 2.00
CA SER A 18 -3.33 11.63 3.17
C SER A 18 -4.51 10.67 2.98
N PRO A 19 -5.26 10.36 4.05
CA PRO A 19 -6.48 9.56 3.90
C PRO A 19 -7.45 10.15 2.87
N GLN A 20 -7.59 11.47 2.84
CA GLN A 20 -8.48 12.13 1.88
C GLN A 20 -7.98 11.96 0.45
N GLU A 21 -6.69 12.19 0.24
CA GLU A 21 -6.09 12.01 -1.09
C GLU A 21 -6.20 10.56 -1.55
N ALA A 22 -5.96 9.62 -0.63
CA ALA A 22 -6.09 8.20 -0.92
C ALA A 22 -7.53 7.85 -1.33
N ARG A 23 -8.51 8.41 -0.63
CA ARG A 23 -9.92 8.20 -0.96
C ARG A 23 -10.24 8.71 -2.35
N GLU A 24 -9.75 9.88 -2.70
CA GLU A 24 -9.98 10.47 -4.02
C GLU A 24 -9.39 9.59 -5.12
N LEU A 25 -8.17 9.07 -4.89
CA LEU A 25 -7.52 8.19 -5.85
C LEU A 25 -8.31 6.88 -6.04
N LEU A 26 -8.80 6.30 -4.95
CA LEU A 26 -9.54 5.05 -5.02
C LEU A 26 -10.90 5.25 -5.69
N GLU A 27 -11.60 6.34 -5.37
CA GLU A 27 -12.93 6.59 -5.92
C GLU A 27 -12.88 6.99 -7.40
N ALA A 28 -11.74 7.48 -7.88
CA ALA A 28 -11.56 7.75 -9.31
C ALA A 28 -11.55 6.46 -10.15
N LYS A 29 -11.19 5.33 -9.53
CA LYS A 29 -11.16 4.01 -10.18
C LYS A 29 -10.40 4.02 -11.49
N ASP A 30 -9.24 4.66 -11.47
CA ASP A 30 -8.40 4.90 -12.64
C ASP A 30 -7.05 4.17 -12.55
N GLY A 31 -7.04 3.04 -11.86
CA GLY A 31 -5.87 2.19 -11.80
C GLY A 31 -4.90 2.49 -10.66
N ALA A 32 -5.24 3.37 -9.73
CA ALA A 32 -4.34 3.71 -8.63
C ALA A 32 -3.98 2.49 -7.78
N ILE A 33 -2.71 2.41 -7.39
CA ILE A 33 -2.18 1.36 -6.52
C ILE A 33 -1.83 2.03 -5.20
N LEU A 34 -2.43 1.54 -4.11
CA LEU A 34 -2.25 2.13 -2.78
C LEU A 34 -1.76 1.08 -1.79
N PHE A 35 -0.70 1.43 -1.06
CA PHE A 35 -0.16 0.61 0.01
C PHE A 35 -0.43 1.30 1.35
N LEU A 36 -1.08 0.58 2.28
CA LEU A 36 -1.24 1.03 3.66
C LEU A 36 -0.27 0.27 4.55
N GLY A 37 0.49 0.99 5.36
CA GLY A 37 1.43 0.34 6.25
C GLY A 37 2.17 1.31 7.14
N ARG A 38 3.14 0.76 7.88
CA ARG A 38 3.97 1.52 8.82
C ARG A 38 5.24 0.75 9.12
N GLU A 39 6.31 1.47 9.45
CA GLU A 39 7.61 0.87 9.74
C GLU A 39 7.63 0.06 11.04
N THR A 40 6.70 0.32 11.95
CA THR A 40 6.66 -0.39 13.24
C THR A 40 6.06 -1.78 13.14
N CYS A 41 5.49 -2.12 11.99
CA CYS A 41 4.85 -3.41 11.79
C CYS A 41 5.80 -4.36 11.03
N PRO A 42 6.21 -5.49 11.64
CA PRO A 42 7.11 -6.44 10.96
C PRO A 42 6.56 -6.94 9.62
N TYR A 43 5.26 -7.13 9.54
CA TYR A 43 4.61 -7.61 8.31
C TYR A 43 4.69 -6.57 7.19
N CYS A 44 4.59 -5.29 7.53
CA CYS A 44 4.76 -4.21 6.54
C CYS A 44 6.20 -4.17 6.04
N ARG A 45 7.17 -4.35 6.95
CA ARG A 45 8.59 -4.38 6.57
C ARG A 45 8.92 -5.59 5.71
N ARG A 46 8.20 -6.69 5.90
CA ARG A 46 8.34 -7.89 5.07
C ARG A 46 7.77 -7.68 3.67
N PHE A 47 6.68 -6.95 3.58
CA PHE A 47 5.94 -6.74 2.33
C PHE A 47 6.54 -5.64 1.46
N ALA A 48 6.95 -4.52 2.07
CA ALA A 48 7.39 -3.33 1.35
C ALA A 48 8.49 -3.58 0.31
N PRO A 49 9.56 -4.34 0.60
CA PRO A 49 10.60 -4.56 -0.40
C PRO A 49 10.10 -5.33 -1.62
N LYS A 50 9.16 -6.24 -1.42
CA LYS A 50 8.59 -7.01 -2.54
C LYS A 50 7.75 -6.12 -3.43
N LEU A 51 6.94 -5.25 -2.82
CA LEU A 51 6.13 -4.29 -3.58
C LEU A 51 7.02 -3.29 -4.30
N ALA A 52 8.07 -2.80 -3.64
CA ALA A 52 9.01 -1.85 -4.24
C ALA A 52 9.68 -2.45 -5.49
N THR A 53 10.12 -3.70 -5.39
CA THR A 53 10.76 -4.39 -6.51
C THR A 53 9.76 -4.58 -7.66
N ALA A 54 8.56 -5.04 -7.35
CA ALA A 54 7.52 -5.23 -8.36
C ALA A 54 7.18 -3.90 -9.07
N ALA A 55 7.03 -2.83 -8.30
CA ALA A 55 6.71 -1.51 -8.85
C ALA A 55 7.81 -1.02 -9.78
N LYS A 56 9.06 -1.18 -9.38
CA LYS A 56 10.20 -0.76 -10.20
C LYS A 56 10.29 -1.56 -11.49
N THR A 57 10.12 -2.88 -11.39
CA THR A 57 10.19 -3.77 -12.56
C THR A 57 9.06 -3.49 -13.55
N GLN A 58 7.86 -3.22 -13.05
CA GLN A 58 6.68 -3.00 -13.88
C GLN A 58 6.47 -1.53 -14.27
N GLY A 59 7.20 -0.61 -13.67
CA GLY A 59 7.05 0.81 -13.95
C GLY A 59 5.81 1.42 -13.34
N TRP A 60 5.33 0.89 -12.22
CA TRP A 60 4.13 1.39 -11.55
C TRP A 60 4.42 2.61 -10.69
N THR A 61 3.43 3.50 -10.59
CA THR A 61 3.37 4.51 -9.54
C THR A 61 2.58 3.89 -8.38
N VAL A 62 3.18 3.89 -7.19
CA VAL A 62 2.53 3.38 -5.99
C VAL A 62 2.35 4.53 -5.00
N TYR A 63 1.13 4.67 -4.48
CA TYR A 63 0.81 5.64 -3.45
C TYR A 63 0.89 4.95 -2.09
N PHE A 64 1.30 5.72 -1.07
CA PHE A 64 1.50 5.18 0.27
C PHE A 64 0.76 6.02 1.30
N LEU A 65 -0.09 5.35 2.10
CA LEU A 65 -0.76 5.94 3.24
C LEU A 65 -0.14 5.37 4.51
N HIS A 66 0.57 6.23 5.24
CA HIS A 66 1.23 5.85 6.50
C HIS A 66 0.19 5.83 7.62
N THR A 67 -0.06 4.66 8.19
CA THR A 67 -1.14 4.50 9.17
C THR A 67 -0.82 5.06 10.56
N GLN A 68 0.42 5.48 10.79
CA GLN A 68 0.84 6.09 12.07
C GLN A 68 1.44 7.48 11.91
N ASN A 69 1.17 8.14 10.78
CA ASN A 69 1.64 9.51 10.57
C ASN A 69 0.92 10.42 11.57
N PRO A 70 1.66 11.21 12.38
CA PRO A 70 1.04 12.10 13.38
C PRO A 70 0.10 13.15 12.78
N ALA A 71 0.21 13.42 11.49
CA ALA A 71 -0.68 14.38 10.82
C ALA A 71 -2.12 13.88 10.71
N TYR A 72 -2.33 12.55 10.89
CA TYR A 72 -3.67 11.95 10.78
C TYR A 72 -4.08 11.34 12.10
N SER A 73 -5.33 11.55 12.50
CA SER A 73 -5.82 10.98 13.76
C SER A 73 -6.03 9.47 13.61
N ASP A 74 -5.99 8.77 14.74
CA ASP A 74 -6.27 7.33 14.76
C ASP A 74 -7.67 7.06 14.23
N GLN A 75 -8.61 7.96 14.52
CA GLN A 75 -9.99 7.84 14.07
C GLN A 75 -10.09 7.95 12.54
N GLU A 76 -9.37 8.90 11.94
CA GLU A 76 -9.32 9.06 10.48
C GLU A 76 -8.84 7.79 9.81
N ILE A 77 -7.75 7.22 10.32
CA ILE A 77 -7.16 6.00 9.79
C ILE A 77 -8.13 4.83 9.97
N ALA A 78 -8.74 4.71 11.15
CA ALA A 78 -9.68 3.63 11.43
C ALA A 78 -10.90 3.70 10.50
N GLN A 79 -11.42 4.90 10.27
CA GLN A 79 -12.55 5.09 9.36
C GLN A 79 -12.20 4.71 7.93
N PHE A 80 -11.00 5.11 7.47
CA PHE A 80 -10.53 4.75 6.14
C PHE A 80 -10.43 3.23 5.98
N ARG A 81 -9.83 2.57 6.97
CA ARG A 81 -9.65 1.12 6.92
C ARG A 81 -10.99 0.38 6.95
N GLU A 82 -11.95 0.88 7.71
CA GLU A 82 -13.28 0.29 7.75
C GLU A 82 -14.00 0.48 6.41
N GLU A 83 -13.91 1.68 5.86
CA GLU A 83 -14.56 2.02 4.59
C GLU A 83 -14.08 1.13 3.45
N TYR A 84 -12.79 0.87 3.40
CA TYR A 84 -12.19 0.09 2.31
C TYR A 84 -11.89 -1.35 2.71
N LYS A 85 -12.31 -1.77 3.89
CA LYS A 85 -12.19 -3.15 4.35
C LYS A 85 -10.74 -3.62 4.40
N VAL A 86 -9.91 -2.85 5.09
CA VAL A 86 -8.49 -3.17 5.32
C VAL A 86 -8.33 -3.54 6.81
N PRO A 87 -8.63 -4.78 7.19
CA PRO A 87 -8.61 -5.17 8.62
C PRO A 87 -7.22 -5.22 9.22
N THR A 88 -6.21 -5.49 8.40
CA THR A 88 -4.81 -5.58 8.85
C THR A 88 -3.90 -4.85 7.89
N VAL A 89 -2.71 -4.47 8.36
CA VAL A 89 -1.67 -3.95 7.49
C VAL A 89 -0.55 -4.99 7.39
N PRO A 90 0.14 -5.11 6.26
CA PRO A 90 0.05 -4.26 5.07
C PRO A 90 -1.26 -4.46 4.32
N GLY A 91 -1.76 -3.39 3.74
CA GLY A 91 -2.91 -3.46 2.83
C GLY A 91 -2.49 -3.00 1.44
N LEU A 92 -2.83 -3.77 0.43
CA LEU A 92 -2.59 -3.41 -0.96
C LEU A 92 -3.93 -3.28 -1.66
N LEU A 93 -4.18 -2.09 -2.20
CA LEU A 93 -5.44 -1.76 -2.86
C LEU A 93 -5.17 -1.39 -4.31
N HIS A 94 -6.04 -1.85 -5.20
CA HIS A 94 -5.97 -1.50 -6.61
C HIS A 94 -7.34 -1.00 -7.06
N ALA A 95 -7.40 0.24 -7.49
CA ALA A 95 -8.64 0.90 -7.90
C ALA A 95 -8.88 0.68 -9.39
N LYS A 96 -9.51 -0.44 -9.72
CA LYS A 96 -9.86 -0.77 -11.11
C LYS A 96 -11.16 -0.07 -11.49
N PRO A 97 -11.39 0.15 -12.80
CA PRO A 97 -12.69 0.67 -13.26
C PRO A 97 -13.88 -0.19 -12.80
N SER A 98 -13.67 -1.50 -12.67
CA SER A 98 -14.72 -2.43 -12.24
C SER A 98 -14.93 -2.44 -10.72
N GLY A 99 -14.01 -1.86 -9.95
CA GLY A 99 -14.11 -1.82 -8.49
C GLY A 99 -12.76 -1.85 -7.82
N ILE A 100 -12.77 -1.65 -6.51
CA ILE A 100 -11.56 -1.58 -5.70
C ILE A 100 -11.26 -2.96 -5.15
N GLN A 101 -10.06 -3.49 -5.47
CA GLN A 101 -9.59 -4.78 -5.00
C GLN A 101 -8.67 -4.57 -3.79
N VAL A 102 -8.76 -5.44 -2.78
CA VAL A 102 -7.97 -5.32 -1.55
C VAL A 102 -7.35 -6.67 -1.18
N ARG A 103 -6.06 -6.65 -0.86
CA ARG A 103 -5.35 -7.81 -0.31
C ARG A 103 -4.57 -7.38 0.93
N CYS A 104 -4.70 -8.12 2.02
CA CYS A 104 -3.98 -7.88 3.27
C CYS A 104 -3.16 -9.11 3.61
N ASP A 105 -2.12 -9.37 2.83
CA ASP A 105 -1.32 -10.59 2.93
C ASP A 105 0.16 -10.28 2.74
N SER A 106 0.89 -10.23 3.85
CA SER A 106 2.33 -9.93 3.82
C SER A 106 3.16 -11.04 3.19
N SER A 107 2.60 -12.22 3.01
CA SER A 107 3.31 -13.37 2.46
C SER A 107 3.27 -13.43 0.93
N MET A 108 2.56 -12.52 0.28
CA MET A 108 2.52 -12.49 -1.18
C MET A 108 3.92 -12.38 -1.76
N SER A 109 4.21 -13.20 -2.75
CA SER A 109 5.45 -13.09 -3.51
C SER A 109 5.34 -11.91 -4.48
N GLU A 110 6.48 -11.49 -5.07
CA GLU A 110 6.44 -10.46 -6.11
C GLU A 110 5.52 -10.87 -7.26
N GLU A 111 5.56 -12.14 -7.65
CA GLU A 111 4.72 -12.67 -8.72
C GLU A 111 3.24 -12.55 -8.37
N GLU A 112 2.88 -12.84 -7.14
CA GLU A 112 1.51 -12.71 -6.66
C GLU A 112 1.05 -11.26 -6.64
N ILE A 113 1.94 -10.35 -6.24
CA ILE A 113 1.65 -8.91 -6.25
C ILE A 113 1.40 -8.45 -7.69
N VAL A 114 2.25 -8.85 -8.62
CA VAL A 114 2.09 -8.48 -10.03
C VAL A 114 0.77 -9.03 -10.57
N ALA A 115 0.46 -10.28 -10.28
CA ALA A 115 -0.79 -10.90 -10.74
C ALA A 115 -2.01 -10.16 -10.18
N PHE A 116 -1.96 -9.77 -8.91
CA PHE A 116 -3.06 -9.04 -8.28
C PHE A 116 -3.33 -7.71 -8.97
N ILE A 117 -2.28 -6.98 -9.31
CA ILE A 117 -2.42 -5.68 -9.96
C ILE A 117 -2.84 -5.82 -11.43
N GLN A 118 -2.32 -6.82 -12.12
CA GLN A 118 -2.55 -6.98 -13.57
C GLN A 118 -3.85 -7.73 -13.93
N GLU A 119 -4.49 -8.33 -12.97
CA GLU A 119 -5.74 -9.05 -13.21
C GLU A 119 -6.89 -8.16 -13.66
#